data_d39df07bcb1e7b411c66906e00a175e8
#
_entry.id   d39df07bcb1e7b411c66906e00a175e8
#
_cell.length_a   1.000
_cell.length_b   1.000
_cell.length_c   1.000
_cell.angle_alpha   90.00
_cell.angle_beta   90.00
_cell.angle_gamma   90.00
#
_symmetry.space_group_name_H-M   'P 1'
#
loop_
_entity.id
_entity.type
_entity.pdbx_description
1 polymer ?
#
loop_
_entity_poly.entity_id
_entity_poly.type
_entity_poly.pdbx_seq_one_letter_code
_entity_poly.pdbx_strand_id
1 'polypeptide(L)'
;DYNGVPFSQDHLNVFAGLCAVDTPEHVELMLKALREHGQVCTRMGAYKPRTNPYSFQGHGKACLPYVFELAGQYGIKVVAMEITHESHVEEIHDCLEKTGQPTGVMLQIGTRNTQNFELLKAVGRQQEFPVLLKRGFGITLNESLNAAEYLASEGNSRVVFCLRGVKTNMGDPHRNLVDFSHVP
;
A
#
# COMPACT_ATOMS: atom_id res chain seq x y z
N ASP A 1 -0.77 1.38 17.04
CA ASP A 1 -0.82 2.74 16.50
C ASP A 1 0.38 3.00 15.59
N TYR A 2 0.16 3.81 14.56
CA TYR A 2 1.23 4.26 13.69
C TYR A 2 0.99 5.72 13.29
N ASN A 3 1.99 6.56 13.48
CA ASN A 3 1.96 8.01 13.21
C ASN A 3 0.69 8.73 13.73
N GLY A 4 0.25 8.37 14.93
CA GLY A 4 -0.95 8.91 15.57
C GLY A 4 -2.29 8.39 15.03
N VAL A 5 -2.26 7.34 14.21
CA VAL A 5 -3.46 6.65 13.72
C VAL A 5 -3.61 5.32 14.46
N PRO A 6 -4.73 5.07 15.15
CA PRO A 6 -4.99 3.79 15.79
C PRO A 6 -5.42 2.74 14.76
N PHE A 7 -4.81 1.55 14.84
CA PHE A 7 -5.20 0.36 14.07
C PHE A 7 -5.74 -0.67 15.05
N SER A 8 -7.01 -0.57 15.40
CA SER A 8 -7.69 -1.45 16.34
C SER A 8 -9.09 -1.79 15.83
N GLN A 9 -9.76 -2.74 16.50
CA GLN A 9 -11.13 -3.16 16.16
C GLN A 9 -12.17 -2.05 16.36
N ASP A 10 -11.88 -1.07 17.22
CA ASP A 10 -12.79 0.03 17.55
C ASP A 10 -12.68 1.23 16.62
N HIS A 11 -11.77 1.19 15.65
CA HIS A 11 -11.50 2.32 14.76
C HIS A 11 -11.56 1.91 13.28
N LEU A 12 -12.39 2.64 12.52
CA LEU A 12 -12.44 2.52 11.07
C LEU A 12 -11.52 3.55 10.42
N ASN A 13 -10.45 3.08 9.77
CA ASN A 13 -9.56 3.91 8.97
C ASN A 13 -9.86 3.73 7.48
N VAL A 14 -10.13 4.81 6.77
CA VAL A 14 -10.40 4.79 5.33
C VAL A 14 -9.14 5.17 4.56
N PHE A 15 -8.67 4.28 3.70
CA PHE A 15 -7.53 4.52 2.80
C PHE A 15 -8.03 4.79 1.37
N ALA A 16 -8.63 5.94 1.15
CA ALA A 16 -9.01 6.38 -0.19
C ALA A 16 -7.85 7.10 -0.89
N GLY A 17 -7.80 7.04 -2.21
CA GLY A 17 -6.72 7.70 -2.95
C GLY A 17 -6.51 7.18 -4.36
N LEU A 18 -5.51 7.70 -5.04
CA LEU A 18 -5.20 7.40 -6.42
C LEU A 18 -4.65 5.98 -6.59
N CYS A 19 -5.18 5.25 -7.57
CA CYS A 19 -4.65 3.92 -7.90
C CYS A 19 -3.22 4.00 -8.44
N ALA A 20 -2.95 5.02 -9.25
CA ALA A 20 -1.64 5.40 -9.72
C ALA A 20 -1.48 6.91 -9.55
N VAL A 21 -0.34 7.34 -9.05
CA VAL A 21 0.03 8.76 -9.06
C VAL A 21 0.28 9.18 -10.50
N ASP A 22 -0.37 10.24 -10.94
CA ASP A 22 -0.21 10.81 -12.28
C ASP A 22 0.39 12.22 -12.23
N THR A 23 -0.36 13.23 -11.76
CA THR A 23 0.14 14.61 -11.68
C THR A 23 0.05 15.16 -10.26
N PRO A 24 0.89 16.15 -9.90
CA PRO A 24 0.80 16.83 -8.60
C PRO A 24 -0.59 17.44 -8.33
N GLU A 25 -1.23 18.00 -9.38
CA GLU A 25 -2.55 18.62 -9.27
C GLU A 25 -3.64 17.60 -8.89
N HIS A 26 -3.58 16.38 -9.46
CA HIS A 26 -4.52 15.31 -9.10
C HIS A 26 -4.26 14.78 -7.69
N VAL A 27 -3.00 14.69 -7.29
CA VAL A 27 -2.63 14.34 -5.90
C VAL A 27 -3.20 15.39 -4.94
N GLU A 28 -2.96 16.67 -5.22
CA GLU A 28 -3.45 17.77 -4.38
C GLU A 28 -4.98 17.79 -4.28
N LEU A 29 -5.68 17.64 -5.40
CA LEU A 29 -7.14 17.58 -5.43
C LEU A 29 -7.68 16.45 -4.56
N MET A 30 -7.07 15.26 -4.66
CA MET A 30 -7.46 14.10 -3.84
C MET A 30 -7.21 14.34 -2.35
N LEU A 31 -6.04 14.87 -1.99
CA LEU A 31 -5.68 15.10 -0.60
C LEU A 31 -6.53 16.21 0.04
N LYS A 32 -6.87 17.23 -0.73
CA LYS A 32 -7.81 18.27 -0.31
C LYS A 32 -9.19 17.69 0.00
N ALA A 33 -9.72 16.85 -0.89
CA ALA A 33 -11.00 16.19 -0.66
C ALA A 33 -10.96 15.29 0.59
N LEU A 34 -9.88 14.54 0.81
CA LEU A 34 -9.71 13.71 2.02
C LEU A 34 -9.73 14.57 3.29
N ARG A 35 -8.99 15.68 3.31
CA ARG A 35 -8.99 16.62 4.44
C ARG A 35 -10.38 17.19 4.71
N GLU A 36 -11.11 17.61 3.67
CA GLU A 36 -12.48 18.14 3.79
C GLU A 36 -13.46 17.13 4.41
N HIS A 37 -13.19 15.82 4.22
CA HIS A 37 -13.97 14.72 4.80
C HIS A 37 -13.36 14.15 6.09
N GLY A 38 -12.40 14.83 6.71
CA GLY A 38 -11.77 14.41 7.95
C GLY A 38 -10.93 13.13 7.86
N GLN A 39 -10.55 12.71 6.65
CA GLN A 39 -9.73 11.52 6.45
C GLN A 39 -8.25 11.85 6.60
N VAL A 40 -7.54 11.00 7.35
CA VAL A 40 -6.11 11.16 7.64
C VAL A 40 -5.24 10.06 7.02
N CYS A 41 -5.85 9.12 6.33
CA CYS A 41 -5.16 8.03 5.64
C CYS A 41 -5.45 8.07 4.14
N THR A 42 -4.44 7.74 3.34
CA THR A 42 -4.59 7.65 1.88
C THR A 42 -3.81 6.47 1.32
N ARG A 43 -4.08 6.15 0.08
CA ARG A 43 -3.23 5.25 -0.70
C ARG A 43 -2.81 5.91 -2.00
N MET A 44 -1.56 5.77 -2.40
CA MET A 44 -0.97 6.33 -3.61
C MET A 44 -0.07 5.28 -4.28
N GLY A 45 -0.21 5.09 -5.58
CA GLY A 45 0.58 4.11 -6.32
C GLY A 45 1.68 4.77 -7.14
N ALA A 46 2.89 4.91 -6.58
CA ALA A 46 4.05 5.39 -7.32
C ALA A 46 4.61 4.32 -8.27
N TYR A 47 4.68 3.09 -7.79
CA TYR A 47 5.17 1.93 -8.54
C TYR A 47 3.99 1.03 -8.92
N LYS A 48 3.82 0.74 -10.22
CA LYS A 48 2.64 0.03 -10.72
C LYS A 48 3.00 -1.24 -11.48
N PRO A 49 2.82 -2.42 -10.85
CA PRO A 49 2.97 -3.67 -11.57
C PRO A 49 1.82 -3.82 -12.57
N ARG A 50 2.13 -3.96 -13.84
CA ARG A 50 1.15 -4.10 -14.91
C ARG A 50 1.31 -5.44 -15.64
N THR A 51 0.19 -6.02 -16.03
CA THR A 51 0.20 -7.24 -16.85
C THR A 51 0.70 -6.97 -18.27
N ASN A 52 0.39 -5.78 -18.80
CA ASN A 52 0.88 -5.33 -20.10
C ASN A 52 2.10 -4.41 -19.90
N PRO A 53 3.27 -4.74 -20.47
CA PRO A 53 4.50 -3.96 -20.29
C PRO A 53 4.42 -2.57 -20.92
N TYR A 54 3.50 -2.33 -21.86
CA TYR A 54 3.31 -1.03 -22.51
C TYR A 54 2.35 -0.12 -21.73
N SER A 55 1.71 -0.61 -20.67
CA SER A 55 0.87 0.22 -19.79
C SER A 55 1.74 1.09 -18.89
N PHE A 56 1.19 2.22 -18.45
CA PHE A 56 1.86 3.13 -17.51
C PHE A 56 2.32 2.41 -16.24
N GLN A 57 3.62 2.44 -15.98
CA GLN A 57 4.27 1.70 -14.88
C GLN A 57 4.36 2.51 -13.57
N GLY A 58 3.81 3.71 -13.52
CA GLY A 58 3.99 4.66 -12.43
C GLY A 58 5.18 5.61 -12.67
N HIS A 59 5.25 6.67 -11.89
CA HIS A 59 6.38 7.61 -11.93
C HIS A 59 7.56 7.19 -11.05
N GLY A 60 7.41 6.11 -10.28
CA GLY A 60 8.44 5.61 -9.38
C GLY A 60 8.84 6.66 -8.35
N LYS A 61 10.14 6.68 -7.99
CA LYS A 61 10.65 7.61 -6.98
C LYS A 61 10.51 9.09 -7.36
N ALA A 62 10.34 9.42 -8.62
CA ALA A 62 10.23 10.81 -9.06
C ALA A 62 8.99 11.53 -8.51
N CYS A 63 7.93 10.79 -8.18
CA CYS A 63 6.72 11.36 -7.62
C CYS A 63 6.69 11.40 -6.08
N LEU A 64 7.58 10.69 -5.40
CA LEU A 64 7.57 10.58 -3.92
C LEU A 64 7.67 11.95 -3.23
N PRO A 65 8.57 12.89 -3.66
CA PRO A 65 8.70 14.16 -2.97
C PRO A 65 7.38 14.94 -2.90
N TYR A 66 6.74 15.17 -4.03
CA TYR A 66 5.50 15.94 -4.03
C TYR A 66 4.33 15.19 -3.38
N VAL A 67 4.31 13.86 -3.45
CA VAL A 67 3.28 13.05 -2.74
C VAL A 67 3.42 13.23 -1.23
N PHE A 68 4.63 13.16 -0.68
CA PHE A 68 4.85 13.27 0.77
C PHE A 68 4.70 14.69 1.27
N GLU A 69 5.20 15.68 0.54
CA GLU A 69 5.06 17.11 0.88
C GLU A 69 3.58 17.52 0.90
N LEU A 70 2.82 17.18 -0.15
CA LEU A 70 1.39 17.45 -0.20
C LEU A 70 0.63 16.67 0.87
N ALA A 71 0.97 15.42 1.14
CA ALA A 71 0.36 14.64 2.22
C ALA A 71 0.54 15.34 3.57
N GLY A 72 1.75 15.82 3.87
CA GLY A 72 2.02 16.63 5.08
C GLY A 72 1.22 17.92 5.11
N GLN A 73 1.20 18.68 4.02
CA GLN A 73 0.47 19.93 3.88
C GLN A 73 -1.04 19.77 4.16
N TYR A 74 -1.62 18.67 3.71
CA TYR A 74 -3.05 18.37 3.91
C TYR A 74 -3.34 17.56 5.18
N GLY A 75 -2.33 17.32 6.04
CA GLY A 75 -2.50 16.66 7.33
C GLY A 75 -2.75 15.17 7.25
N ILE A 76 -2.37 14.53 6.14
CA ILE A 76 -2.41 13.08 6.00
C ILE A 76 -1.34 12.46 6.89
N LYS A 77 -1.75 11.53 7.71
CA LYS A 77 -0.89 10.84 8.68
C LYS A 77 -0.25 9.58 8.11
N VAL A 78 -0.95 8.86 7.24
CA VAL A 78 -0.46 7.60 6.68
C VAL A 78 -0.76 7.51 5.18
N VAL A 79 0.28 7.29 4.39
CA VAL A 79 0.20 7.00 2.94
C VAL A 79 0.52 5.53 2.72
N ALA A 80 -0.46 4.72 2.30
CA ALA A 80 -0.18 3.36 1.85
C ALA A 80 0.41 3.40 0.44
N MET A 81 1.69 3.04 0.31
CA MET A 81 2.46 3.10 -0.92
C MET A 81 2.80 1.70 -1.42
N GLU A 82 2.31 1.33 -2.62
CA GLU A 82 2.64 0.03 -3.21
C GLU A 82 4.11 -0.05 -3.58
N ILE A 83 4.77 -1.12 -3.18
CA ILE A 83 6.14 -1.45 -3.57
C ILE A 83 6.17 -2.76 -4.35
N THR A 84 7.14 -2.90 -5.25
CA THR A 84 7.30 -4.08 -6.11
C THR A 84 8.73 -4.62 -6.12
N HIS A 85 9.66 -3.91 -5.49
CA HIS A 85 11.06 -4.27 -5.36
C HIS A 85 11.58 -3.81 -3.99
N GLU A 86 12.60 -4.49 -3.46
CA GLU A 86 13.18 -4.17 -2.15
C GLU A 86 13.80 -2.77 -2.09
N SER A 87 14.41 -2.30 -3.18
CA SER A 87 15.00 -0.95 -3.25
C SER A 87 13.99 0.19 -3.04
N HIS A 88 12.70 -0.07 -3.26
CA HIS A 88 11.67 0.95 -3.03
C HIS A 88 11.53 1.31 -1.56
N VAL A 89 11.94 0.42 -0.63
CA VAL A 89 11.94 0.71 0.82
C VAL A 89 12.95 1.83 1.10
N GLU A 90 14.17 1.70 0.60
CA GLU A 90 15.22 2.71 0.74
C GLU A 90 14.85 4.02 0.01
N GLU A 91 14.29 3.93 -1.20
CA GLU A 91 13.84 5.12 -1.95
C GLU A 91 12.78 5.91 -1.18
N ILE A 92 11.84 5.23 -0.51
CA ILE A 92 10.80 5.85 0.32
C ILE A 92 11.41 6.47 1.57
N HIS A 93 12.27 5.73 2.28
CA HIS A 93 12.97 6.22 3.47
C HIS A 93 13.76 7.48 3.17
N ASP A 94 14.64 7.43 2.17
CA ASP A 94 15.46 8.56 1.74
C ASP A 94 14.63 9.79 1.37
N CYS A 95 13.50 9.55 0.69
CA CYS A 95 12.63 10.65 0.30
C CYS A 95 11.95 11.29 1.52
N LEU A 96 11.45 10.47 2.46
CA LEU A 96 10.85 10.97 3.71
C LEU A 96 11.86 11.81 4.51
N GLU A 97 13.09 11.33 4.65
CA GLU A 97 14.13 12.10 5.36
C GLU A 97 14.42 13.45 4.66
N LYS A 98 14.58 13.45 3.33
CA LYS A 98 14.84 14.67 2.56
C LYS A 98 13.69 15.67 2.59
N THR A 99 12.47 15.22 2.75
CA THR A 99 11.27 16.09 2.85
C THR A 99 10.92 16.44 4.29
N GLY A 100 11.70 16.01 5.29
CA GLY A 100 11.50 16.32 6.71
C GLY A 100 10.39 15.48 7.35
N GLN A 101 10.14 14.29 6.86
CA GLN A 101 9.17 13.31 7.40
C GLN A 101 7.75 13.90 7.58
N PRO A 102 7.15 14.48 6.55
CA PRO A 102 5.88 15.21 6.69
C PRO A 102 4.68 14.29 6.91
N THR A 103 4.81 13.01 6.63
CA THR A 103 3.77 11.96 6.75
C THR A 103 4.40 10.63 7.11
N GLY A 104 3.60 9.66 7.60
CA GLY A 104 4.01 8.27 7.71
C GLY A 104 3.71 7.48 6.44
N VAL A 105 4.44 6.39 6.22
CA VAL A 105 4.21 5.47 5.09
C VAL A 105 3.91 4.08 5.60
N MET A 106 2.92 3.43 5.01
CA MET A 106 2.63 2.01 5.16
C MET A 106 2.99 1.31 3.83
N LEU A 107 3.94 0.39 3.85
CA LEU A 107 4.35 -0.33 2.65
C LEU A 107 3.24 -1.27 2.20
N GLN A 108 2.75 -1.12 0.96
CA GLN A 108 1.72 -1.99 0.43
C GLN A 108 2.32 -3.08 -0.45
N ILE A 109 2.15 -4.33 -0.06
CA ILE A 109 2.43 -5.49 -0.91
C ILE A 109 1.17 -5.78 -1.74
N GLY A 110 1.28 -5.53 -3.04
CA GLY A 110 0.20 -5.75 -3.99
C GLY A 110 -0.08 -7.24 -4.20
N THR A 111 -1.30 -7.55 -4.61
CA THR A 111 -1.80 -8.92 -4.83
C THR A 111 -0.90 -9.77 -5.74
N ARG A 112 -0.18 -9.17 -6.70
CA ARG A 112 0.77 -9.87 -7.58
C ARG A 112 2.04 -10.30 -6.88
N ASN A 113 2.38 -9.65 -5.77
CA ASN A 113 3.61 -9.87 -5.00
C ASN A 113 3.37 -10.61 -3.68
N THR A 114 2.16 -11.07 -3.38
CA THR A 114 1.86 -11.83 -2.16
C THR A 114 2.66 -13.14 -2.07
N GLN A 115 3.04 -13.72 -3.20
CA GLN A 115 3.88 -14.91 -3.28
C GLN A 115 5.32 -14.60 -3.71
N ASN A 116 5.73 -13.35 -3.71
CA ASN A 116 7.13 -12.96 -3.90
C ASN A 116 7.86 -13.04 -2.55
N PHE A 117 8.22 -14.25 -2.15
CA PHE A 117 8.75 -14.53 -0.83
C PHE A 117 10.05 -13.79 -0.53
N GLU A 118 10.91 -13.56 -1.51
CA GLU A 118 12.14 -12.78 -1.30
C GLU A 118 11.83 -11.30 -1.02
N LEU A 119 10.85 -10.72 -1.72
CA LEU A 119 10.37 -9.37 -1.39
C LEU A 119 9.75 -9.33 0.02
N LEU A 120 8.95 -10.34 0.40
CA LEU A 120 8.35 -10.40 1.74
C LEU A 120 9.43 -10.45 2.83
N LYS A 121 10.46 -11.28 2.67
CA LYS A 121 11.59 -11.34 3.60
C LYS A 121 12.32 -10.00 3.67
N ALA A 122 12.64 -9.40 2.53
CA ALA A 122 13.33 -8.11 2.50
C ALA A 122 12.53 -7.02 3.23
N VAL A 123 11.22 -6.96 2.97
CA VAL A 123 10.30 -6.01 3.65
C VAL A 123 10.13 -6.35 5.13
N GLY A 124 10.15 -7.63 5.50
CA GLY A 124 10.08 -8.08 6.89
C GLY A 124 11.29 -7.67 7.75
N ARG A 125 12.48 -7.54 7.14
CA ARG A 125 13.70 -7.13 7.86
C ARG A 125 13.69 -5.68 8.31
N GLN A 126 12.96 -4.80 7.65
CA GLN A 126 12.79 -3.41 8.07
C GLN A 126 11.69 -3.30 9.14
N GLN A 127 11.89 -2.44 10.12
CA GLN A 127 10.96 -2.25 11.24
C GLN A 127 10.44 -0.81 11.36
N GLU A 128 10.73 0.02 10.39
CA GLU A 128 10.31 1.40 10.37
C GLU A 128 8.85 1.54 9.91
N PHE A 129 8.51 0.85 8.82
CA PHE A 129 7.19 0.95 8.19
C PHE A 129 6.31 -0.26 8.50
N PRO A 130 5.04 -0.06 8.88
CA PRO A 130 4.05 -1.14 8.88
C PRO A 130 3.74 -1.58 7.44
N VAL A 131 3.16 -2.76 7.29
CA VAL A 131 2.90 -3.38 5.99
C VAL A 131 1.42 -3.64 5.78
N LEU A 132 0.87 -3.20 4.65
CA LEU A 132 -0.45 -3.58 4.15
C LEU A 132 -0.28 -4.72 3.15
N LEU A 133 -0.59 -5.94 3.56
CA LEU A 133 -0.49 -7.12 2.72
C LEU A 133 -1.84 -7.46 2.09
N LYS A 134 -1.95 -7.37 0.77
CA LYS A 134 -3.16 -7.79 0.05
C LYS A 134 -3.16 -9.28 -0.22
N ARG A 135 -4.34 -9.92 -0.04
CA ARG A 135 -4.58 -11.30 -0.47
C ARG A 135 -4.11 -11.51 -1.92
N GLY A 136 -3.45 -12.62 -2.18
CA GLY A 136 -2.95 -13.00 -3.49
C GLY A 136 -4.05 -13.40 -4.49
N PHE A 137 -3.73 -13.39 -5.76
CA PHE A 137 -4.63 -13.89 -6.81
C PHE A 137 -4.71 -15.43 -6.79
N GLY A 138 -5.93 -15.95 -6.73
CA GLY A 138 -6.16 -17.40 -6.90
C GLY A 138 -5.52 -18.30 -5.85
N ILE A 139 -5.09 -17.75 -4.73
CA ILE A 139 -4.53 -18.47 -3.58
C ILE A 139 -5.54 -18.52 -2.44
N THR A 140 -5.43 -19.52 -1.59
CA THR A 140 -6.29 -19.65 -0.40
C THR A 140 -6.03 -18.55 0.61
N LEU A 141 -6.96 -18.37 1.55
CA LEU A 141 -6.74 -17.47 2.68
C LEU A 141 -5.52 -17.90 3.49
N ASN A 142 -5.39 -19.21 3.76
CA ASN A 142 -4.28 -19.75 4.54
C ASN A 142 -2.91 -19.46 3.88
N GLU A 143 -2.79 -19.65 2.57
CA GLU A 143 -1.56 -19.28 1.85
C GLU A 143 -1.26 -17.78 1.93
N SER A 144 -2.31 -16.94 1.90
CA SER A 144 -2.14 -15.50 2.05
C SER A 144 -1.74 -15.10 3.49
N LEU A 145 -2.25 -15.80 4.50
CA LEU A 145 -1.84 -15.60 5.90
C LEU A 145 -0.41 -16.08 6.13
N ASN A 146 0.00 -17.20 5.51
CA ASN A 146 1.39 -17.63 5.52
C ASN A 146 2.33 -16.59 4.88
N ALA A 147 1.86 -15.84 3.88
CA ALA A 147 2.62 -14.72 3.34
C ALA A 147 2.82 -13.59 4.38
N ALA A 148 1.84 -13.36 5.26
CA ALA A 148 2.03 -12.45 6.40
C ALA A 148 3.05 -12.98 7.42
N GLU A 149 3.09 -14.30 7.64
CA GLU A 149 4.09 -14.94 8.51
C GLU A 149 5.52 -14.77 7.99
N TYR A 150 5.74 -14.69 6.66
CA TYR A 150 7.07 -14.34 6.12
C TYR A 150 7.54 -12.98 6.58
N LEU A 151 6.67 -11.98 6.66
CA LEU A 151 7.01 -10.64 7.18
C LEU A 151 7.33 -10.71 8.68
N ALA A 152 6.49 -11.40 9.46
CA ALA A 152 6.63 -11.52 10.90
C ALA A 152 7.88 -12.34 11.29
N SER A 153 8.21 -13.40 10.57
CA SER A 153 9.39 -14.24 10.84
C SER A 153 10.71 -13.51 10.63
N GLU A 154 10.73 -12.47 9.79
CA GLU A 154 11.90 -11.60 9.61
C GLU A 154 11.92 -10.41 10.60
N GLY A 155 10.90 -10.28 11.47
CA GLY A 155 10.86 -9.32 12.57
C GLY A 155 9.78 -8.23 12.48
N ASN A 156 9.12 -8.05 11.33
CA ASN A 156 8.06 -7.04 11.19
C ASN A 156 6.67 -7.66 11.35
N SER A 157 6.16 -7.64 12.58
CA SER A 157 4.80 -8.11 12.90
C SER A 157 3.70 -7.05 12.72
N ARG A 158 4.05 -5.82 12.30
CA ARG A 158 3.08 -4.74 12.07
C ARG A 158 2.43 -4.89 10.71
N VAL A 159 1.61 -5.93 10.55
CA VAL A 159 0.96 -6.28 9.29
C VAL A 159 -0.54 -6.05 9.39
N VAL A 160 -1.07 -5.27 8.44
CA VAL A 160 -2.51 -5.13 8.18
C VAL A 160 -2.85 -6.02 6.99
N PHE A 161 -3.70 -7.03 7.21
CA PHE A 161 -4.10 -7.94 6.15
C PHE A 161 -5.31 -7.37 5.40
N CYS A 162 -5.19 -7.23 4.08
CA CYS A 162 -6.25 -6.70 3.22
C CYS A 162 -6.93 -7.84 2.46
N LEU A 163 -8.15 -8.18 2.88
CA LEU A 163 -9.05 -9.05 2.11
C LEU A 163 -9.43 -8.38 0.80
N ARG A 164 -9.60 -9.20 -0.21
CA ARG A 164 -10.13 -8.79 -1.52
C ARG A 164 -10.78 -10.01 -2.18
N GLY A 165 -11.56 -9.76 -3.25
CA GLY A 165 -12.08 -10.83 -4.10
C GLY A 165 -10.99 -11.64 -4.81
N VAL A 166 -11.37 -12.74 -5.38
CA VAL A 166 -10.49 -13.65 -6.13
C VAL A 166 -10.47 -13.28 -7.61
N LYS A 167 -9.35 -13.56 -8.26
CA LYS A 167 -9.23 -13.43 -9.72
C LYS A 167 -9.44 -14.80 -10.36
N THR A 168 -10.27 -14.83 -11.41
CA THR A 168 -10.47 -16.02 -12.22
C THR A 168 -9.64 -15.97 -13.50
N ASN A 169 -9.58 -17.11 -14.19
CA ASN A 169 -8.99 -17.23 -15.53
C ASN A 169 -10.00 -17.04 -16.66
N MET A 170 -11.27 -16.74 -16.35
CA MET A 170 -12.33 -16.64 -17.34
C MET A 170 -12.34 -15.33 -18.14
N GLY A 171 -11.55 -14.33 -17.70
CA GLY A 171 -11.57 -13.01 -18.34
C GLY A 171 -12.80 -12.16 -17.94
N ASP A 172 -12.99 -11.03 -18.61
CA ASP A 172 -14.10 -10.14 -18.34
C ASP A 172 -15.42 -10.73 -18.86
N PRO A 173 -16.58 -10.53 -18.16
CA PRO A 173 -16.75 -9.75 -16.93
C PRO A 173 -16.39 -10.52 -15.64
N HIS A 174 -16.06 -11.79 -15.73
CA HIS A 174 -15.84 -12.70 -14.58
C HIS A 174 -14.39 -12.69 -14.06
N ARG A 175 -13.58 -11.74 -14.50
CA ARG A 175 -12.16 -11.66 -14.13
C ARG A 175 -11.94 -11.53 -12.63
N ASN A 176 -12.77 -10.75 -11.95
CA ASN A 176 -12.69 -10.58 -10.51
C ASN A 176 -14.05 -10.89 -9.88
N LEU A 177 -14.06 -11.81 -8.94
CA LEU A 177 -15.24 -12.16 -8.15
C LEU A 177 -15.10 -11.61 -6.75
N VAL A 178 -16.18 -11.05 -6.23
CA VAL A 178 -16.27 -10.65 -4.83
C VAL A 178 -16.27 -11.90 -3.96
N ASP A 179 -15.52 -11.85 -2.87
CA ASP A 179 -15.48 -12.92 -1.87
C ASP A 179 -15.60 -12.30 -0.47
N PHE A 180 -16.76 -12.46 0.12
CA PHE A 180 -17.07 -12.03 1.49
C PHE A 180 -17.00 -13.19 2.50
N SER A 181 -16.68 -14.41 2.06
CA SER A 181 -16.70 -15.61 2.92
C SER A 181 -15.71 -15.54 4.09
N HIS A 182 -14.72 -14.66 3.99
CA HIS A 182 -13.66 -14.51 4.99
C HIS A 182 -13.70 -13.15 5.74
N VAL A 183 -14.77 -12.39 5.55
CA VAL A 183 -15.01 -11.18 6.36
C VAL A 183 -15.59 -11.64 7.70
N PRO A 184 -14.99 -11.23 8.85
CA PRO A 184 -15.48 -11.59 10.18
C PRO A 184 -16.89 -11.11 10.47
#